data_1378a58ee29b83a8650eb880e8b35d2b
#
_entry.id   1378a58ee29b83a8650eb880e8b35d2b
#
_cell.length_a   1.000
_cell.length_b   1.000
_cell.length_c   1.000
_cell.angle_alpha   90.00
_cell.angle_beta   90.00
_cell.angle_gamma   90.00
#
_symmetry.space_group_name_H-M   'P 1'
#
loop_
_entity.id
_entity.type
_entity.pdbx_description
1 polymer ?
#
loop_
_entity_poly.entity_id
_entity_poly.type
_entity_poly.pdbx_seq_one_letter_code
_entity_poly.pdbx_strand_id
1 'polypeptide(L)'
;SEGADLETAETDLEDEPKADEGDGGPGLAKKAALAATGRTIITEEELEEPLEQLELELLSGDVEMGVAREITDRIREQLVGDTRKQVESGEQVIERAIGDALREVISVGQFDFEERIADADKPIVIVFTGVNGVGKTTSIAKLSRWLETRGYSSVMANGDTYRAGANEQIEEHAEALGTKIITHEQGGDPAAVIYDAVEYAEANDIDVVLGDTAGRLHTSNDLMAQLEKIDRVVDPDMTLFVDEAVA
;
A
#
# COMPACT_ATOMS: atom_id res chain seq x y z
N SER A 1 8.87 -48.81 -74.15
CA SER A 1 8.69 -47.47 -74.66
C SER A 1 8.92 -46.47 -73.54
N GLU A 2 10.07 -45.93 -73.61
CA GLU A 2 10.45 -44.52 -73.76
C GLU A 2 9.97 -43.71 -72.56
N GLY A 3 10.75 -43.11 -71.79
CA GLY A 3 12.04 -42.48 -72.02
C GLY A 3 11.99 -41.09 -71.47
N ALA A 4 13.06 -40.69 -70.95
CA ALA A 4 13.51 -39.34 -70.73
C ALA A 4 13.75 -38.94 -69.28
N ASP A 5 15.02 -38.92 -69.03
CA ASP A 5 15.74 -38.25 -67.96
C ASP A 5 15.48 -36.72 -68.00
N LEU A 6 15.42 -36.12 -66.83
CA LEU A 6 15.80 -34.70 -66.69
C LEU A 6 16.43 -34.52 -65.30
N GLU A 7 17.70 -34.13 -65.37
CA GLU A 7 18.58 -33.75 -64.25
C GLU A 7 17.96 -32.69 -63.36
N THR A 8 18.10 -32.91 -62.09
CA THR A 8 17.82 -31.93 -61.04
C THR A 8 19.08 -31.13 -60.76
N ALA A 9 19.00 -29.83 -60.96
CA ALA A 9 19.98 -28.89 -60.46
C ALA A 9 19.80 -28.70 -58.95
N GLU A 10 20.85 -28.97 -58.21
CA GLU A 10 21.00 -28.57 -56.80
C GLU A 10 21.15 -27.07 -56.75
N THR A 11 20.27 -26.41 -56.02
CA THR A 11 20.41 -24.99 -55.65
C THR A 11 20.80 -24.95 -54.18
N ASP A 12 22.02 -24.48 -53.97
CA ASP A 12 22.54 -24.11 -52.65
C ASP A 12 21.59 -23.16 -51.96
N LEU A 13 21.11 -23.56 -50.78
CA LEU A 13 20.45 -22.69 -49.81
C LEU A 13 21.52 -22.12 -48.90
N GLU A 14 21.73 -20.84 -49.05
CA GLU A 14 22.60 -19.99 -48.25
C GLU A 14 22.23 -20.05 -46.75
N ASP A 15 23.27 -20.11 -45.97
CA ASP A 15 23.33 -20.05 -44.49
C ASP A 15 22.59 -18.82 -43.96
N GLU A 16 21.46 -18.99 -43.26
CA GLU A 16 20.90 -17.96 -42.42
C GLU A 16 21.77 -17.79 -41.17
N PRO A 17 22.19 -16.58 -40.83
CA PRO A 17 22.96 -16.33 -39.63
C PRO A 17 22.08 -16.57 -38.41
N LYS A 18 22.49 -17.52 -37.57
CA LYS A 18 21.93 -17.76 -36.24
C LYS A 18 21.95 -16.43 -35.44
N ALA A 19 20.78 -15.98 -35.01
CA ALA A 19 20.66 -14.91 -34.06
C ALA A 19 21.37 -15.31 -32.76
N ASP A 20 22.35 -14.53 -32.39
CA ASP A 20 23.06 -14.57 -31.13
C ASP A 20 22.09 -14.13 -30.02
N GLU A 21 21.67 -15.06 -29.17
CA GLU A 21 20.93 -14.75 -27.92
C GLU A 21 21.94 -14.21 -26.92
N GLY A 22 22.27 -12.95 -27.07
CA GLY A 22 23.10 -12.16 -26.16
C GLY A 22 22.26 -11.16 -25.39
N ASP A 23 22.24 -11.37 -24.09
CA ASP A 23 22.04 -10.38 -23.02
C ASP A 23 21.04 -9.25 -23.23
N GLY A 24 19.98 -9.25 -22.37
CA GLY A 24 18.74 -8.48 -22.46
C GLY A 24 18.80 -6.96 -22.35
N GLY A 25 19.68 -6.31 -23.10
CA GLY A 25 19.62 -4.84 -23.31
C GLY A 25 18.85 -4.47 -24.60
N PRO A 26 18.25 -3.28 -24.68
CA PRO A 26 17.57 -2.85 -25.89
C PRO A 26 18.54 -2.82 -27.06
N GLY A 27 18.28 -3.64 -28.09
CA GLY A 27 19.17 -3.87 -29.23
C GLY A 27 19.65 -2.55 -29.88
N LEU A 28 20.89 -2.59 -30.41
CA LEU A 28 21.56 -1.45 -31.08
C LEU A 28 20.66 -0.69 -32.06
N ALA A 29 19.79 -1.38 -32.78
CA ALA A 29 18.83 -0.78 -33.70
C ALA A 29 17.77 0.09 -32.97
N LYS A 30 17.30 -0.33 -31.79
CA LYS A 30 16.34 0.44 -30.97
C LYS A 30 17.03 1.65 -30.35
N LYS A 31 18.28 1.52 -29.88
CA LYS A 31 19.09 2.64 -29.40
C LYS A 31 19.37 3.67 -30.51
N ALA A 32 19.70 3.24 -31.72
CA ALA A 32 19.93 4.12 -32.85
C ALA A 32 18.65 4.86 -33.29
N ALA A 33 17.51 4.19 -33.35
CA ALA A 33 16.22 4.78 -33.68
C ALA A 33 15.77 5.83 -32.65
N LEU A 34 16.00 5.57 -31.36
CA LEU A 34 15.69 6.50 -30.28
C LEU A 34 16.61 7.72 -30.29
N ALA A 35 17.91 7.54 -30.53
CA ALA A 35 18.87 8.63 -30.66
C ALA A 35 18.52 9.58 -31.84
N ALA A 36 17.99 9.04 -32.92
CA ALA A 36 17.51 9.85 -34.06
C ALA A 36 16.27 10.68 -33.69
N THR A 37 15.51 10.31 -32.67
CA THR A 37 14.34 11.08 -32.17
C THR A 37 14.70 11.99 -30.97
N GLY A 38 15.97 12.10 -30.61
CA GLY A 38 16.41 12.88 -29.45
C GLY A 38 15.96 12.27 -28.11
N ARG A 39 15.86 10.94 -28.03
CA ARG A 39 15.52 10.20 -26.82
C ARG A 39 16.62 9.23 -26.45
N THR A 40 16.85 9.05 -25.16
CA THR A 40 17.79 8.08 -24.60
C THR A 40 17.05 7.15 -23.65
N ILE A 41 17.48 5.89 -23.60
CA ILE A 41 16.92 4.90 -22.68
C ILE A 41 17.65 5.01 -21.34
N ILE A 42 16.90 4.94 -20.25
CA ILE A 42 17.46 4.82 -18.90
C ILE A 42 18.04 3.40 -18.77
N THR A 43 19.32 3.32 -18.45
CA THR A 43 20.02 2.04 -18.27
C THR A 43 20.10 1.66 -16.81
N GLU A 44 20.33 0.38 -16.54
CA GLU A 44 20.53 -0.13 -15.18
C GLU A 44 21.71 0.52 -14.48
N GLU A 45 22.84 0.71 -15.21
CA GLU A 45 24.03 1.40 -14.68
C GLU A 45 23.75 2.85 -14.22
N GLU A 46 22.85 3.56 -14.92
CA GLU A 46 22.47 4.93 -14.56
C GLU A 46 21.58 5.00 -13.30
N LEU A 47 20.93 3.91 -12.94
CA LEU A 47 20.06 3.81 -11.76
C LEU A 47 20.78 3.25 -10.53
N GLU A 48 21.90 2.56 -10.69
CA GLU A 48 22.57 1.84 -9.60
C GLU A 48 22.91 2.78 -8.43
N GLU A 49 23.69 3.82 -8.66
CA GLU A 49 24.10 4.77 -7.63
C GLU A 49 22.90 5.54 -7.00
N PRO A 50 21.95 6.10 -7.78
CA PRO A 50 20.78 6.76 -7.21
C PRO A 50 19.86 5.86 -6.39
N LEU A 51 19.70 4.59 -6.78
CA LEU A 51 18.88 3.64 -6.01
C LEU A 51 19.56 3.15 -4.74
N GLU A 52 20.89 2.95 -4.76
CA GLU A 52 21.67 2.68 -3.55
C GLU A 52 21.56 3.83 -2.55
N GLN A 53 21.64 5.07 -3.03
CA GLN A 53 21.48 6.25 -2.17
C GLN A 53 20.06 6.31 -1.60
N LEU A 54 19.03 6.06 -2.40
CA LEU A 54 17.64 5.99 -1.93
C LEU A 54 17.46 4.90 -0.87
N GLU A 55 18.04 3.69 -1.07
CA GLU A 55 18.00 2.62 -0.06
C GLU A 55 18.59 3.06 1.26
N LEU A 56 19.76 3.74 1.22
CA LEU A 56 20.42 4.28 2.42
C LEU A 56 19.57 5.37 3.11
N GLU A 57 18.91 6.24 2.35
CA GLU A 57 18.03 7.27 2.88
C GLU A 57 16.80 6.67 3.54
N LEU A 58 16.18 5.65 2.92
CA LEU A 58 15.05 4.92 3.49
C LEU A 58 15.44 4.21 4.81
N LEU A 59 16.60 3.55 4.85
CA LEU A 59 17.14 2.93 6.06
C LEU A 59 17.46 3.97 7.15
N SER A 60 17.92 5.14 6.78
CA SER A 60 18.18 6.26 7.72
C SER A 60 16.88 6.84 8.27
N GLY A 61 15.78 6.69 7.55
CA GLY A 61 14.42 7.05 7.96
C GLY A 61 13.68 5.94 8.69
N ASP A 62 14.40 4.96 9.27
CA ASP A 62 13.84 3.82 10.01
C ASP A 62 12.93 2.89 9.19
N VAL A 63 13.03 2.91 7.85
CA VAL A 63 12.34 1.92 7.00
C VAL A 63 13.03 0.57 7.14
N GLU A 64 12.27 -0.50 7.31
CA GLU A 64 12.79 -1.87 7.40
C GLU A 64 13.52 -2.25 6.11
N MET A 65 14.67 -2.96 6.24
CA MET A 65 15.58 -3.27 5.13
C MET A 65 14.89 -4.03 3.97
N GLY A 66 14.00 -4.97 4.26
CA GLY A 66 13.27 -5.72 3.22
C GLY A 66 12.33 -4.80 2.44
N VAL A 67 11.67 -3.87 3.12
CA VAL A 67 10.77 -2.88 2.51
C VAL A 67 11.57 -1.88 1.67
N ALA A 68 12.70 -1.37 2.18
CA ALA A 68 13.57 -0.45 1.43
C ALA A 68 14.05 -1.08 0.12
N ARG A 69 14.47 -2.35 0.15
CA ARG A 69 14.86 -3.09 -1.04
C ARG A 69 13.71 -3.35 -2.01
N GLU A 70 12.56 -3.74 -1.51
CA GLU A 70 11.38 -3.95 -2.36
C GLU A 70 10.98 -2.66 -3.10
N ILE A 71 11.05 -1.51 -2.43
CA ILE A 71 10.80 -0.21 -3.05
C ILE A 71 11.81 0.06 -4.16
N THR A 72 13.10 -0.06 -3.89
CA THR A 72 14.15 0.22 -4.88
C THR A 72 14.12 -0.76 -6.05
N ASP A 73 13.80 -2.02 -5.81
CA ASP A 73 13.65 -3.02 -6.87
C ASP A 73 12.46 -2.72 -7.79
N ARG A 74 11.31 -2.35 -7.23
CA ARG A 74 10.14 -1.92 -8.02
C ARG A 74 10.44 -0.67 -8.87
N ILE A 75 11.14 0.31 -8.31
CA ILE A 75 11.55 1.50 -9.04
C ILE A 75 12.49 1.14 -10.19
N ARG A 76 13.45 0.22 -9.95
CA ARG A 76 14.34 -0.29 -10.98
C ARG A 76 13.57 -0.95 -12.12
N GLU A 77 12.64 -1.85 -11.82
CA GLU A 77 11.81 -2.53 -12.81
C GLU A 77 10.97 -1.56 -13.65
N GLN A 78 10.46 -0.51 -13.03
CA GLN A 78 9.67 0.53 -13.73
C GLN A 78 10.53 1.40 -14.65
N LEU A 79 11.74 1.78 -14.23
CA LEU A 79 12.52 2.79 -14.94
C LEU A 79 13.51 2.20 -15.95
N VAL A 80 13.99 0.97 -15.77
CA VAL A 80 14.90 0.33 -16.73
C VAL A 80 14.21 0.18 -18.09
N GLY A 81 14.80 0.77 -19.10
CA GLY A 81 14.27 0.74 -20.48
C GLY A 81 13.28 1.87 -20.81
N ASP A 82 12.93 2.72 -19.85
CA ASP A 82 12.14 3.91 -20.11
C ASP A 82 12.93 4.95 -20.93
N THR A 83 12.21 5.80 -21.65
CA THR A 83 12.81 6.76 -22.57
C THR A 83 12.77 8.18 -22.05
N ARG A 84 13.91 8.86 -22.04
CA ARG A 84 14.03 10.29 -21.69
C ARG A 84 14.38 11.15 -22.91
N LYS A 85 14.12 12.46 -22.82
CA LYS A 85 14.56 13.42 -23.83
C LYS A 85 16.05 13.74 -23.67
N GLN A 86 16.80 13.71 -24.73
CA GLN A 86 18.26 13.92 -24.75
C GLN A 86 18.71 15.32 -24.30
N VAL A 87 17.79 16.28 -24.15
CA VAL A 87 18.07 17.69 -23.80
C VAL A 87 18.11 17.91 -22.28
N GLU A 88 17.61 16.97 -21.48
CA GLU A 88 17.62 17.08 -20.01
C GLU A 88 18.88 16.44 -19.45
N SER A 89 19.52 17.07 -18.43
CA SER A 89 20.68 16.48 -17.76
C SER A 89 20.28 15.12 -17.16
N GLY A 90 21.12 14.09 -17.37
CA GLY A 90 20.81 12.71 -16.97
C GLY A 90 20.39 12.58 -15.51
N GLU A 91 21.13 13.21 -14.62
CA GLU A 91 20.92 13.17 -13.17
C GLU A 91 19.57 13.73 -12.74
N GLN A 92 19.18 14.93 -13.19
CA GLN A 92 17.89 15.54 -12.81
C GLN A 92 16.67 14.79 -13.34
N VAL A 93 16.82 14.11 -14.49
CA VAL A 93 15.73 13.28 -15.05
C VAL A 93 15.56 12.01 -14.24
N ILE A 94 16.68 11.38 -13.84
CA ILE A 94 16.67 10.17 -13.02
C ILE A 94 16.10 10.48 -11.64
N GLU A 95 16.55 11.55 -10.97
CA GLU A 95 15.98 11.97 -9.68
C GLU A 95 14.45 12.19 -9.75
N ARG A 96 13.99 12.87 -10.81
CA ARG A 96 12.54 13.09 -11.00
C ARG A 96 11.81 11.77 -11.24
N ALA A 97 12.37 10.91 -12.10
CA ALA A 97 11.77 9.63 -12.43
C ALA A 97 11.69 8.70 -11.19
N ILE A 98 12.75 8.66 -10.39
CA ILE A 98 12.75 7.95 -9.09
C ILE A 98 11.70 8.54 -8.14
N GLY A 99 11.62 9.87 -8.04
CA GLY A 99 10.62 10.54 -7.21
C GLY A 99 9.18 10.25 -7.65
N ASP A 100 8.92 10.16 -8.95
CA ASP A 100 7.59 9.84 -9.48
C ASP A 100 7.26 8.36 -9.28
N ALA A 101 8.21 7.45 -9.54
CA ALA A 101 8.06 6.02 -9.28
C ALA A 101 7.87 5.71 -7.78
N LEU A 102 8.62 6.40 -6.92
CA LEU A 102 8.43 6.28 -5.47
C LEU A 102 7.03 6.72 -5.04
N ARG A 103 6.54 7.86 -5.56
CA ARG A 103 5.15 8.29 -5.29
C ARG A 103 4.14 7.25 -5.75
N GLU A 104 4.34 6.64 -6.91
CA GLU A 104 3.48 5.59 -7.42
C GLU A 104 3.47 4.36 -6.50
N VAL A 105 4.65 3.90 -6.07
CA VAL A 105 4.79 2.75 -5.15
C VAL A 105 4.10 3.01 -3.81
N ILE A 106 4.29 4.20 -3.20
CA ILE A 106 3.66 4.54 -1.91
C ILE A 106 2.19 4.93 -2.04
N SER A 107 1.71 5.20 -3.26
CA SER A 107 0.30 5.53 -3.52
C SER A 107 -0.57 4.29 -3.76
N VAL A 108 0.01 3.10 -3.75
CA VAL A 108 -0.72 1.84 -3.88
C VAL A 108 -1.71 1.71 -2.73
N GLY A 109 -2.98 1.52 -3.07
CA GLY A 109 -4.06 1.42 -2.08
C GLY A 109 -4.71 2.75 -1.68
N GLN A 110 -4.35 3.88 -2.29
CA GLN A 110 -5.14 5.10 -2.15
C GLN A 110 -6.53 4.91 -2.75
N PHE A 111 -7.53 5.32 -2.00
CA PHE A 111 -8.93 5.25 -2.40
C PHE A 111 -9.67 6.52 -1.94
N ASP A 112 -10.77 6.86 -2.59
CA ASP A 112 -11.68 7.89 -2.10
C ASP A 112 -12.45 7.35 -0.90
N PHE A 113 -12.12 7.87 0.28
CA PHE A 113 -12.69 7.41 1.53
C PHE A 113 -14.20 7.72 1.62
N GLU A 114 -14.64 8.87 1.09
CA GLU A 114 -16.03 9.28 1.10
C GLU A 114 -16.87 8.40 0.15
N GLU A 115 -16.36 8.14 -1.05
CA GLU A 115 -16.98 7.24 -2.01
C GLU A 115 -17.08 5.81 -1.44
N ARG A 116 -16.01 5.33 -0.80
CA ARG A 116 -16.02 4.00 -0.19
C ARG A 116 -17.04 3.85 0.94
N ILE A 117 -17.23 4.90 1.74
CA ILE A 117 -18.28 4.94 2.78
C ILE A 117 -19.69 4.98 2.16
N ALA A 118 -19.85 5.69 1.04
CA ALA A 118 -21.14 5.84 0.40
C ALA A 118 -21.62 4.53 -0.29
N ASP A 119 -20.67 3.78 -0.85
CA ASP A 119 -20.95 2.60 -1.68
C ASP A 119 -20.97 1.28 -0.90
N ALA A 120 -20.46 1.24 0.34
CA ALA A 120 -20.40 0.02 1.13
C ALA A 120 -21.74 -0.37 1.76
N ASP A 121 -21.92 -1.67 1.97
CA ASP A 121 -23.04 -2.22 2.76
C ASP A 121 -22.88 -1.77 4.23
N LYS A 122 -24.01 -1.55 4.91
CA LYS A 122 -24.00 -1.05 6.29
C LYS A 122 -24.42 -2.14 7.29
N PRO A 123 -23.83 -2.13 8.50
CA PRO A 123 -22.84 -1.16 9.01
C PRO A 123 -21.43 -1.38 8.44
N ILE A 124 -20.75 -0.30 8.10
CA ILE A 124 -19.34 -0.34 7.69
C ILE A 124 -18.47 -0.46 8.93
N VAL A 125 -17.58 -1.43 8.98
CA VAL A 125 -16.69 -1.66 10.12
C VAL A 125 -15.28 -1.16 9.82
N ILE A 126 -14.83 -0.16 10.58
CA ILE A 126 -13.51 0.45 10.44
C ILE A 126 -12.72 0.22 11.73
N VAL A 127 -11.61 -0.51 11.63
CA VAL A 127 -10.72 -0.80 12.76
C VAL A 127 -9.47 0.06 12.68
N PHE A 128 -9.07 0.65 13.81
CA PHE A 128 -7.89 1.51 13.92
C PHE A 128 -6.76 0.77 14.62
N THR A 129 -5.59 0.72 14.00
CA THR A 129 -4.37 0.13 14.56
C THR A 129 -3.22 1.15 14.54
N GLY A 130 -2.17 0.88 15.29
CA GLY A 130 -0.99 1.74 15.42
C GLY A 130 -0.44 1.72 16.84
N VAL A 131 0.78 2.23 17.06
CA VAL A 131 1.42 2.23 18.39
C VAL A 131 0.68 3.12 19.40
N ASN A 132 1.00 2.99 20.70
CA ASN A 132 0.40 3.84 21.72
C ASN A 132 0.89 5.29 21.59
N GLY A 133 -0.02 6.25 21.73
CA GLY A 133 0.28 7.66 21.72
C GLY A 133 0.15 8.34 20.35
N VAL A 134 0.09 7.60 19.24
CA VAL A 134 -0.03 8.18 17.87
C VAL A 134 -1.38 8.85 17.58
N GLY A 135 -2.34 8.76 18.49
CA GLY A 135 -3.61 9.45 18.35
C GLY A 135 -4.76 8.62 17.76
N LYS A 136 -4.75 7.28 17.86
CA LYS A 136 -5.85 6.42 17.39
C LYS A 136 -7.21 6.87 17.91
N THR A 137 -7.39 6.90 19.23
CA THR A 137 -8.65 7.33 19.88
C THR A 137 -9.09 8.73 19.44
N THR A 138 -8.13 9.66 19.29
CA THR A 138 -8.41 11.02 18.81
C THR A 138 -8.83 11.01 17.33
N SER A 139 -8.23 10.16 16.50
CA SER A 139 -8.60 10.01 15.09
C SER A 139 -10.01 9.42 14.95
N ILE A 140 -10.36 8.43 15.76
CA ILE A 140 -11.71 7.86 15.86
C ILE A 140 -12.72 8.94 16.19
N ALA A 141 -12.48 9.75 17.24
CA ALA A 141 -13.38 10.83 17.61
C ALA A 141 -13.56 11.89 16.50
N LYS A 142 -12.46 12.25 15.83
CA LYS A 142 -12.52 13.18 14.68
C LYS A 142 -13.26 12.60 13.50
N LEU A 143 -13.06 11.31 13.21
CA LEU A 143 -13.76 10.63 12.11
C LEU A 143 -15.27 10.50 12.43
N SER A 144 -15.65 10.14 13.66
CA SER A 144 -17.06 10.13 14.08
C SER A 144 -17.72 11.49 13.85
N ARG A 145 -17.05 12.60 14.25
CA ARG A 145 -17.55 13.94 13.99
C ARG A 145 -17.66 14.27 12.50
N TRP A 146 -16.67 13.87 11.71
CA TRP A 146 -16.68 14.05 10.26
C TRP A 146 -17.84 13.31 9.59
N LEU A 147 -18.10 12.07 10.01
CA LEU A 147 -19.25 11.26 9.57
C LEU A 147 -20.58 11.94 9.89
N GLU A 148 -20.75 12.39 11.13
CA GLU A 148 -21.95 13.10 11.58
C GLU A 148 -22.25 14.33 10.71
N THR A 149 -21.22 15.13 10.36
CA THR A 149 -21.41 16.31 9.49
C THR A 149 -21.87 15.96 8.07
N ARG A 150 -21.74 14.70 7.68
CA ARG A 150 -22.17 14.13 6.38
C ARG A 150 -23.46 13.33 6.47
N GLY A 151 -24.06 13.26 7.64
CA GLY A 151 -25.34 12.58 7.87
C GLY A 151 -25.21 11.07 8.13
N TYR A 152 -23.99 10.58 8.40
CA TYR A 152 -23.76 9.19 8.82
C TYR A 152 -23.77 9.08 10.33
N SER A 153 -24.48 8.09 10.86
CA SER A 153 -24.43 7.70 12.26
C SER A 153 -23.23 6.79 12.53
N SER A 154 -22.67 6.87 13.74
CA SER A 154 -21.57 5.99 14.12
C SER A 154 -21.69 5.48 15.56
N VAL A 155 -21.09 4.31 15.83
CA VAL A 155 -20.84 3.77 17.16
C VAL A 155 -19.36 3.51 17.34
N MET A 156 -18.83 3.83 18.52
CA MET A 156 -17.43 3.56 18.88
C MET A 156 -17.33 2.25 19.67
N ALA A 157 -16.26 1.49 19.47
CA ALA A 157 -15.94 0.28 20.21
C ALA A 157 -14.53 0.37 20.78
N ASN A 158 -14.36 0.20 22.09
CA ASN A 158 -13.04 0.20 22.72
C ASN A 158 -12.44 -1.19 22.81
N GLY A 159 -11.63 -1.58 21.83
CA GLY A 159 -10.82 -2.80 21.87
C GLY A 159 -9.47 -2.64 22.59
N ASP A 160 -9.08 -1.45 23.07
CA ASP A 160 -7.90 -1.26 23.93
C ASP A 160 -8.24 -1.61 25.41
N THR A 161 -8.60 -2.85 25.63
CA THR A 161 -9.09 -3.34 26.93
C THR A 161 -7.98 -3.50 27.98
N TYR A 162 -6.72 -3.42 27.59
CA TYR A 162 -5.57 -3.65 28.51
C TYR A 162 -5.04 -2.37 29.14
N ARG A 163 -5.27 -1.21 28.54
CA ARG A 163 -4.76 0.07 29.06
C ARG A 163 -5.72 0.64 30.09
N ALA A 164 -5.20 0.85 31.33
CA ALA A 164 -5.95 1.56 32.35
C ALA A 164 -6.29 3.00 31.88
N GLY A 165 -7.55 3.42 32.02
CA GLY A 165 -8.04 4.71 31.58
C GLY A 165 -8.36 4.81 30.07
N ALA A 166 -8.23 3.71 29.30
CA ALA A 166 -8.66 3.73 27.90
C ALA A 166 -10.17 3.91 27.76
N ASN A 167 -10.95 3.25 28.61
CA ASN A 167 -12.39 3.39 28.64
C ASN A 167 -12.81 4.85 28.94
N GLU A 168 -12.25 5.44 30.01
CA GLU A 168 -12.60 6.80 30.41
C GLU A 168 -12.27 7.80 29.30
N GLN A 169 -11.13 7.67 28.63
CA GLN A 169 -10.72 8.58 27.56
C GLN A 169 -11.68 8.54 26.36
N ILE A 170 -12.04 7.34 25.90
CA ILE A 170 -12.93 7.19 24.73
C ILE A 170 -14.38 7.50 25.10
N GLU A 171 -14.80 7.24 26.36
CA GLU A 171 -16.11 7.60 26.90
C GLU A 171 -16.30 9.13 26.93
N GLU A 172 -15.29 9.90 27.37
CA GLU A 172 -15.31 11.36 27.32
C GLU A 172 -15.49 11.88 25.88
N HIS A 173 -14.81 11.28 24.91
CA HIS A 173 -14.98 11.64 23.50
C HIS A 173 -16.39 11.30 23.00
N ALA A 174 -16.89 10.12 23.31
CA ALA A 174 -18.22 9.67 22.89
C ALA A 174 -19.33 10.57 23.49
N GLU A 175 -19.22 10.91 24.78
CA GLU A 175 -20.15 11.83 25.46
C GLU A 175 -20.14 13.23 24.84
N ALA A 176 -18.94 13.78 24.56
CA ALA A 176 -18.79 15.10 23.94
C ALA A 176 -19.40 15.16 22.52
N LEU A 177 -19.44 14.02 21.82
CA LEU A 177 -20.00 13.91 20.48
C LEU A 177 -21.47 13.44 20.48
N GLY A 178 -22.00 13.00 21.63
CA GLY A 178 -23.31 12.35 21.71
C GLY A 178 -23.37 11.00 20.96
N THR A 179 -22.22 10.37 20.76
CA THR A 179 -22.09 9.09 20.04
C THR A 179 -22.11 7.93 21.02
N LYS A 180 -22.76 6.83 20.66
CA LYS A 180 -22.76 5.61 21.48
C LYS A 180 -21.38 4.97 21.49
N ILE A 181 -20.98 4.46 22.65
CA ILE A 181 -19.77 3.65 22.81
C ILE A 181 -20.12 2.27 23.38
N ILE A 182 -19.42 1.25 22.92
CA ILE A 182 -19.40 -0.11 23.46
C ILE A 182 -18.03 -0.37 24.09
N THR A 183 -18.04 -0.75 25.37
CA THR A 183 -16.84 -1.07 26.14
C THR A 183 -17.09 -2.36 26.93
N HIS A 184 -16.01 -3.10 27.22
CA HIS A 184 -16.04 -4.23 28.14
C HIS A 184 -15.17 -3.94 29.38
N GLU A 185 -15.23 -4.83 30.37
CA GLU A 185 -14.35 -4.77 31.54
C GLU A 185 -12.88 -4.88 31.11
N GLN A 186 -11.99 -4.31 31.92
CA GLN A 186 -10.55 -4.36 31.68
C GLN A 186 -10.07 -5.81 31.51
N GLY A 187 -9.29 -6.07 30.46
CA GLY A 187 -8.82 -7.40 30.08
C GLY A 187 -9.83 -8.23 29.28
N GLY A 188 -10.95 -7.65 28.89
CA GLY A 188 -11.91 -8.27 27.98
C GLY A 188 -11.28 -8.56 26.60
N ASP A 189 -11.97 -9.37 25.81
CA ASP A 189 -11.54 -9.73 24.46
C ASP A 189 -11.84 -8.59 23.47
N PRO A 190 -10.83 -7.95 22.83
CA PRO A 190 -11.05 -6.86 21.89
C PRO A 190 -11.93 -7.21 20.70
N ALA A 191 -11.81 -8.44 20.18
CA ALA A 191 -12.65 -8.88 19.08
C ALA A 191 -14.14 -8.97 19.49
N ALA A 192 -14.41 -9.39 20.73
CA ALA A 192 -15.77 -9.46 21.24
C ALA A 192 -16.40 -8.06 21.42
N VAL A 193 -15.61 -7.07 21.90
CA VAL A 193 -16.11 -5.69 22.04
C VAL A 193 -16.52 -5.10 20.69
N ILE A 194 -15.68 -5.29 19.66
CA ILE A 194 -15.96 -4.75 18.34
C ILE A 194 -17.13 -5.52 17.71
N TYR A 195 -17.20 -6.82 17.90
CA TYR A 195 -18.31 -7.64 17.42
C TYR A 195 -19.66 -7.20 18.05
N ASP A 196 -19.70 -6.97 19.37
CA ASP A 196 -20.90 -6.47 20.05
C ASP A 196 -21.32 -5.09 19.52
N ALA A 197 -20.34 -4.27 19.09
CA ALA A 197 -20.64 -2.98 18.46
C ALA A 197 -21.23 -3.15 17.05
N VAL A 198 -20.82 -4.17 16.31
CA VAL A 198 -21.44 -4.53 15.01
C VAL A 198 -22.88 -4.99 15.21
N GLU A 199 -23.14 -5.92 16.14
CA GLU A 199 -24.51 -6.35 16.47
C GLU A 199 -25.38 -5.17 16.93
N TYR A 200 -24.82 -4.27 17.73
CA TYR A 200 -25.52 -3.05 18.14
C TYR A 200 -25.85 -2.14 16.95
N ALA A 201 -24.90 -1.97 16.02
CA ALA A 201 -25.08 -1.13 14.85
C ALA A 201 -26.18 -1.69 13.93
N GLU A 202 -26.18 -3.00 13.66
CA GLU A 202 -27.20 -3.68 12.89
C GLU A 202 -28.60 -3.54 13.53
N ALA A 203 -28.68 -3.72 14.85
CA ALA A 203 -29.96 -3.64 15.58
C ALA A 203 -30.55 -2.22 15.67
N ASN A 204 -29.72 -1.18 15.44
CA ASN A 204 -30.12 0.23 15.60
C ASN A 204 -29.95 1.06 14.32
N ASP A 205 -29.76 0.42 13.17
CA ASP A 205 -29.58 1.07 11.86
C ASP A 205 -28.45 2.13 11.88
N ILE A 206 -27.33 1.82 12.55
CA ILE A 206 -26.12 2.66 12.59
C ILE A 206 -25.28 2.39 11.34
N ASP A 207 -24.80 3.47 10.71
CA ASP A 207 -24.07 3.38 9.45
C ASP A 207 -22.64 2.86 9.58
N VAL A 208 -21.92 3.23 10.67
CA VAL A 208 -20.47 2.97 10.81
C VAL A 208 -20.10 2.51 12.22
N VAL A 209 -19.28 1.47 12.30
CA VAL A 209 -18.61 1.01 13.54
C VAL A 209 -17.15 1.45 13.50
N LEU A 210 -16.69 2.13 14.56
CA LEU A 210 -15.32 2.62 14.71
C LEU A 210 -14.64 1.87 15.87
N GLY A 211 -13.80 0.89 15.54
CA GLY A 211 -13.10 0.04 16.50
C GLY A 211 -11.71 0.57 16.86
N ASP A 212 -11.48 0.93 18.13
CA ASP A 212 -10.14 1.20 18.65
C ASP A 212 -9.44 -0.11 19.02
N THR A 213 -8.13 -0.20 18.83
CA THR A 213 -7.34 -1.37 19.23
C THR A 213 -6.15 -1.00 20.10
N ALA A 214 -5.63 -1.96 20.84
CA ALA A 214 -4.40 -1.79 21.61
C ALA A 214 -3.23 -1.45 20.66
N GLY A 215 -2.42 -0.46 21.03
CA GLY A 215 -1.22 -0.11 20.28
C GLY A 215 0.05 -0.82 20.76
N ARG A 216 -0.01 -1.51 21.90
CA ARG A 216 1.10 -2.31 22.45
C ARG A 216 0.53 -3.38 23.38
N LEU A 217 0.97 -4.60 23.18
CA LEU A 217 0.80 -5.71 24.13
C LEU A 217 2.18 -6.10 24.69
N HIS A 218 2.23 -7.19 25.45
CA HIS A 218 3.49 -7.65 26.07
C HIS A 218 4.57 -7.97 25.03
N THR A 219 4.16 -8.51 23.88
CA THR A 219 5.05 -8.78 22.74
C THR A 219 4.38 -8.32 21.42
N SER A 220 5.19 -8.12 20.38
CA SER A 220 4.68 -7.85 19.03
C SER A 220 3.84 -9.02 18.49
N ASN A 221 4.20 -10.26 18.85
CA ASN A 221 3.44 -11.44 18.45
C ASN A 221 2.03 -11.46 19.06
N ASP A 222 1.88 -11.01 20.32
CA ASP A 222 0.56 -10.92 20.96
C ASP A 222 -0.34 -9.89 20.27
N LEU A 223 0.25 -8.77 19.85
CA LEU A 223 -0.46 -7.72 19.11
C LEU A 223 -0.93 -8.24 17.74
N MET A 224 -0.05 -8.89 16.99
CA MET A 224 -0.41 -9.47 15.70
C MET A 224 -1.50 -10.54 15.82
N ALA A 225 -1.37 -11.44 16.80
CA ALA A 225 -2.39 -12.47 17.06
C ALA A 225 -3.75 -11.86 17.44
N GLN A 226 -3.76 -10.71 18.13
CA GLN A 226 -4.98 -9.97 18.44
C GLN A 226 -5.60 -9.36 17.18
N LEU A 227 -4.80 -8.72 16.33
CA LEU A 227 -5.28 -8.14 15.07
C LEU A 227 -5.81 -9.21 14.12
N GLU A 228 -5.11 -10.34 13.98
CA GLU A 228 -5.57 -11.50 13.20
C GLU A 228 -6.89 -12.08 13.74
N LYS A 229 -7.08 -12.03 15.06
CA LYS A 229 -8.34 -12.47 15.67
C LYS A 229 -9.48 -11.51 15.37
N ILE A 230 -9.24 -10.20 15.47
CA ILE A 230 -10.22 -9.17 15.10
C ILE A 230 -10.61 -9.34 13.62
N ASP A 231 -9.63 -9.43 12.74
CA ASP A 231 -9.83 -9.63 11.30
C ASP A 231 -10.74 -10.84 11.02
N ARG A 232 -10.40 -11.99 11.61
CA ARG A 232 -11.17 -13.24 11.43
C ARG A 232 -12.58 -13.20 12.02
N VAL A 233 -12.80 -12.52 13.15
CA VAL A 233 -14.07 -12.55 13.90
C VAL A 233 -15.02 -11.47 13.44
N VAL A 234 -14.48 -10.30 13.13
CA VAL A 234 -15.23 -9.08 12.82
C VAL A 234 -15.33 -8.85 11.32
N ASP A 235 -14.31 -9.32 10.54
CA ASP A 235 -14.18 -9.12 9.09
C ASP A 235 -14.36 -7.64 8.70
N PRO A 236 -13.47 -6.73 9.17
CA PRO A 236 -13.66 -5.31 8.99
C PRO A 236 -13.52 -4.89 7.52
N ASP A 237 -14.38 -3.97 7.07
CA ASP A 237 -14.31 -3.39 5.71
C ASP A 237 -13.03 -2.59 5.48
N MET A 238 -12.50 -1.99 6.55
CA MET A 238 -11.26 -1.21 6.52
C MET A 238 -10.48 -1.35 7.83
N THR A 239 -9.16 -1.56 7.68
CA THR A 239 -8.21 -1.42 8.78
C THR A 239 -7.30 -0.23 8.51
N LEU A 240 -7.39 0.81 9.36
CA LEU A 240 -6.63 2.04 9.23
C LEU A 240 -5.45 2.04 10.19
N PHE A 241 -4.25 2.13 9.64
CA PHE A 241 -3.03 2.33 10.43
C PHE A 241 -2.85 3.81 10.74
N VAL A 242 -2.74 4.14 12.03
CA VAL A 242 -2.50 5.51 12.51
C VAL A 242 -1.07 5.63 12.97
N ASP A 243 -0.36 6.60 12.42
CA ASP A 243 1.02 6.91 12.78
C ASP A 243 1.23 8.43 12.88
N GLU A 244 2.32 8.84 13.53
CA GLU A 244 2.73 10.24 13.62
C GLU A 244 3.60 10.62 12.42
N ALA A 245 3.28 11.74 11.78
CA ALA A 245 4.19 12.38 10.85
C ALA A 245 5.22 13.19 11.65
N VAL A 246 6.19 12.52 12.23
CA VAL A 246 7.35 13.20 12.85
C VAL A 246 8.30 13.61 11.74
N ALA A 247 8.47 14.92 11.61
CA ALA A 247 9.45 15.51 10.70
C ALA A 247 10.88 15.41 11.26
#